data_f654a4712d710958364505b9589e78da
#
_entry.id   f654a4712d710958364505b9589e78da
#
_cell.length_a   1.000
_cell.length_b   1.000
_cell.length_c   1.000
_cell.angle_alpha   90.00
_cell.angle_beta   90.00
_cell.angle_gamma   90.00
#
_symmetry.space_group_name_H-M   'P 1'
#
loop_
_entity.id
_entity.type
_entity.pdbx_description
1 polymer ?
#
loop_
_entity_poly.entity_id
_entity_poly.type
_entity_poly.pdbx_seq_one_letter_code
_entity_poly.pdbx_strand_id
1 'polypeptide(L)'
;MKKTKKDVSASPEKGKSLESALSQIETQFGPGTIMRMGEKDVQRIPSISTGSLGLDLALGIDGLPKGRVVEIFGPESSGKTTLTLQVIAECQKQGGTAAFIDAEHALDPIYAEKIGVKINDLLLSQPDTGEQALEVADIMVKSGGIDVLVIDSVAALVPRAEIEGEMGDHHVGLQARLMSQALRKITGSIKKSNTLVIFINQIRMKIGVMFGSPETTSGGNALKFYSSVRLDIRRIGTVKDGDEVAGNETRVKVVKNKVSPPFRQAEFQILYNKGINRAGEILDIGVESKIVEKAGAWYAYDGEKLSLIHI
;
A
#
# COMPACT_ATOMS: atom_id res chain seq x y z
N MET A 1 45.14 -14.62 -20.72
CA MET A 1 45.54 -14.56 -19.29
C MET A 1 44.29 -14.83 -18.43
N LYS A 2 44.19 -16.06 -17.88
CA LYS A 2 43.06 -16.42 -17.00
C LYS A 2 43.35 -15.87 -15.61
N LYS A 3 42.47 -14.96 -15.10
CA LYS A 3 42.50 -14.55 -13.69
C LYS A 3 41.79 -15.60 -12.85
N THR A 4 42.56 -16.38 -12.11
CA THR A 4 42.12 -17.30 -11.06
C THR A 4 41.42 -16.51 -9.96
N LYS A 5 40.12 -16.79 -9.71
CA LYS A 5 39.44 -16.40 -8.49
C LYS A 5 40.13 -17.09 -7.29
N LYS A 6 40.68 -16.31 -6.39
CA LYS A 6 41.12 -16.81 -5.07
C LYS A 6 39.83 -17.06 -4.24
N ASP A 7 39.53 -18.34 -4.02
CA ASP A 7 38.62 -18.77 -2.95
C ASP A 7 39.26 -18.40 -1.61
N VAL A 8 38.64 -17.43 -0.91
CA VAL A 8 39.01 -17.10 0.47
C VAL A 8 38.33 -18.15 1.34
N SER A 9 38.99 -19.31 1.53
CA SER A 9 38.61 -20.32 2.51
C SER A 9 38.76 -19.70 3.91
N ALA A 10 37.63 -19.55 4.62
CA ALA A 10 37.65 -19.15 6.03
C ALA A 10 38.49 -20.15 6.82
N SER A 11 39.36 -19.65 7.71
CA SER A 11 40.21 -20.52 8.54
C SER A 11 39.36 -21.47 9.38
N PRO A 12 39.75 -22.75 9.60
CA PRO A 12 38.97 -23.75 10.34
C PRO A 12 38.55 -23.28 11.74
N GLU A 13 39.33 -22.43 12.38
CA GLU A 13 39.04 -21.85 13.69
C GLU A 13 37.85 -20.85 13.64
N LYS A 14 37.75 -20.06 12.57
CA LYS A 14 36.60 -19.14 12.38
C LYS A 14 35.28 -19.89 12.16
N GLY A 15 35.33 -21.03 11.49
CA GLY A 15 34.18 -21.92 11.30
C GLY A 15 33.65 -22.46 12.63
N LYS A 16 34.51 -23.01 13.45
CA LYS A 16 34.15 -23.58 14.78
C LYS A 16 33.61 -22.50 15.72
N SER A 17 34.24 -21.32 15.74
CA SER A 17 33.77 -20.18 16.55
C SER A 17 32.39 -19.71 16.14
N LEU A 18 32.10 -19.66 14.83
CA LEU A 18 30.80 -19.31 14.30
C LEU A 18 29.73 -20.36 14.67
N GLU A 19 30.00 -21.63 14.51
CA GLU A 19 29.09 -22.72 14.88
C GLU A 19 28.74 -22.70 16.37
N SER A 20 29.73 -22.47 17.24
CA SER A 20 29.52 -22.32 18.67
C SER A 20 28.60 -21.09 18.97
N ALA A 21 28.80 -19.96 18.31
CA ALA A 21 27.98 -18.78 18.46
C ALA A 21 26.52 -19.00 17.97
N LEU A 22 26.34 -19.71 16.84
CA LEU A 22 25.02 -20.08 16.32
C LEU A 22 24.28 -20.99 17.30
N SER A 23 24.93 -22.03 17.82
CA SER A 23 24.35 -22.94 18.81
C SER A 23 23.95 -22.20 20.11
N GLN A 24 24.78 -21.26 20.56
CA GLN A 24 24.49 -20.44 21.74
C GLN A 24 23.29 -19.52 21.53
N ILE A 25 23.15 -18.91 20.35
CA ILE A 25 22.00 -18.09 19.98
C ILE A 25 20.71 -18.93 19.95
N GLU A 26 20.74 -20.12 19.34
CA GLU A 26 19.58 -21.01 19.30
C GLU A 26 19.18 -21.53 20.68
N THR A 27 20.16 -21.80 21.55
CA THR A 27 19.88 -22.21 22.93
C THR A 27 19.25 -21.08 23.75
N GLN A 28 19.70 -19.84 23.55
CA GLN A 28 19.25 -18.68 24.33
C GLN A 28 17.92 -18.11 23.83
N PHE A 29 17.70 -18.06 22.52
CA PHE A 29 16.59 -17.36 21.88
C PHE A 29 15.61 -18.29 21.14
N GLY A 30 15.88 -19.57 21.08
CA GLY A 30 15.07 -20.59 20.41
C GLY A 30 15.51 -20.89 18.97
N PRO A 31 15.07 -22.04 18.43
CA PRO A 31 15.42 -22.49 17.08
C PRO A 31 14.87 -21.55 16.01
N GLY A 32 15.63 -21.29 14.97
CA GLY A 32 15.26 -20.41 13.85
C GLY A 32 15.44 -18.92 14.13
N THR A 33 16.03 -18.53 15.27
CA THR A 33 16.39 -17.15 15.58
C THR A 33 17.42 -16.59 14.59
N ILE A 34 18.33 -17.45 14.13
CA ILE A 34 19.28 -17.15 13.06
C ILE A 34 19.17 -18.24 11.98
N MET A 35 19.28 -17.83 10.72
CA MET A 35 19.19 -18.77 9.60
C MET A 35 20.09 -18.32 8.45
N ARG A 36 20.56 -19.25 7.65
CA ARG A 36 21.26 -18.95 6.40
C ARG A 36 20.24 -18.67 5.30
N MET A 37 20.40 -17.56 4.59
CA MET A 37 19.44 -17.13 3.56
C MET A 37 19.27 -18.14 2.40
N GLY A 38 20.25 -19.02 2.14
CA GLY A 38 20.18 -20.05 1.10
C GLY A 38 19.50 -21.36 1.51
N GLU A 39 19.16 -21.54 2.79
CA GLU A 39 18.57 -22.79 3.32
C GLU A 39 17.02 -22.79 3.29
N LYS A 40 16.40 -21.67 3.06
CA LYS A 40 14.93 -21.58 2.85
C LYS A 40 14.65 -21.26 1.40
N ASP A 41 13.70 -21.98 0.82
CA ASP A 41 13.07 -21.56 -0.44
C ASP A 41 12.63 -20.10 -0.31
N VAL A 42 12.98 -19.30 -1.32
CA VAL A 42 12.53 -17.90 -1.41
C VAL A 42 11.02 -17.93 -1.59
N GLN A 43 10.28 -17.96 -0.48
CA GLN A 43 8.82 -17.90 -0.51
C GLN A 43 8.41 -16.57 -1.12
N ARG A 44 7.54 -16.63 -2.13
CA ARG A 44 6.88 -15.44 -2.67
C ARG A 44 6.17 -14.71 -1.54
N ILE A 45 6.36 -13.40 -1.48
CA ILE A 45 5.65 -12.56 -0.50
C ILE A 45 4.17 -12.58 -0.90
N PRO A 46 3.25 -13.03 -0.02
CA PRO A 46 1.84 -13.00 -0.33
C PRO A 46 1.37 -11.55 -0.49
N SER A 47 0.46 -11.33 -1.43
CA SER A 47 -0.04 -10.00 -1.80
C SER A 47 -1.56 -9.99 -1.88
N ILE A 48 -2.12 -8.78 -1.83
CA ILE A 48 -3.54 -8.50 -2.11
C ILE A 48 -3.56 -7.60 -3.35
N SER A 49 -4.32 -8.01 -4.38
CA SER A 49 -4.49 -7.23 -5.61
C SER A 49 -5.00 -5.81 -5.30
N THR A 50 -4.56 -4.85 -6.07
CA THR A 50 -5.06 -3.47 -6.01
C THR A 50 -6.38 -3.29 -6.78
N GLY A 51 -6.78 -4.30 -7.57
CA GLY A 51 -7.88 -4.20 -8.51
C GLY A 51 -7.47 -3.64 -9.87
N SER A 52 -6.31 -2.98 -9.98
CA SER A 52 -5.68 -2.52 -11.22
C SER A 52 -4.60 -3.51 -11.64
N LEU A 53 -4.72 -4.09 -12.83
CA LEU A 53 -3.73 -5.03 -13.38
C LEU A 53 -2.38 -4.34 -13.59
N GLY A 54 -2.37 -3.13 -14.15
CA GLY A 54 -1.15 -2.37 -14.39
C GLY A 54 -0.43 -2.00 -13.10
N LEU A 55 -1.16 -1.64 -12.04
CA LEU A 55 -0.55 -1.35 -10.75
C LEU A 55 0.01 -2.61 -10.10
N ASP A 56 -0.69 -3.74 -10.17
CA ASP A 56 -0.22 -5.02 -9.67
C ASP A 56 1.08 -5.46 -10.38
N LEU A 57 1.16 -5.30 -11.70
CA LEU A 57 2.38 -5.50 -12.50
C LEU A 57 3.50 -4.52 -12.12
N ALA A 58 3.16 -3.24 -11.88
CA ALA A 58 4.13 -2.22 -11.46
C ALA A 58 4.71 -2.50 -10.07
N LEU A 59 3.93 -3.10 -9.18
CA LEU A 59 4.35 -3.55 -7.85
C LEU A 59 5.28 -4.78 -7.92
N GLY A 60 5.16 -5.62 -8.95
CA GLY A 60 6.05 -6.74 -9.24
C GLY A 60 5.90 -7.98 -8.36
N ILE A 61 4.82 -8.03 -7.58
CA ILE A 61 4.42 -9.16 -6.73
C ILE A 61 2.90 -9.41 -6.80
N ASP A 62 2.27 -8.97 -7.90
CA ASP A 62 0.84 -9.14 -8.19
C ASP A 62 -0.08 -8.48 -7.13
N GLY A 63 0.35 -7.34 -6.55
CA GLY A 63 -0.43 -6.58 -5.58
C GLY A 63 0.36 -5.94 -4.46
N LEU A 64 -0.32 -5.54 -3.38
CA LEU A 64 0.27 -4.96 -2.17
C LEU A 64 0.74 -6.06 -1.21
N PRO A 65 1.95 -5.96 -0.62
CA PRO A 65 2.55 -7.02 0.19
C PRO A 65 1.83 -7.20 1.53
N LYS A 66 1.39 -8.41 1.85
CA LYS A 66 0.92 -8.77 3.20
C LYS A 66 2.07 -8.74 4.21
N GLY A 67 1.73 -8.50 5.47
CA GLY A 67 2.73 -8.39 6.55
C GLY A 67 3.60 -7.14 6.46
N ARG A 68 3.14 -6.09 5.77
CA ARG A 68 3.88 -4.85 5.51
C ARG A 68 3.03 -3.61 5.70
N VAL A 69 3.72 -2.49 5.93
CA VAL A 69 3.13 -1.15 5.92
C VAL A 69 3.25 -0.58 4.51
N VAL A 70 2.15 -0.05 4.00
CA VAL A 70 2.04 0.66 2.73
C VAL A 70 1.55 2.09 3.00
N GLU A 71 2.11 3.08 2.32
CA GLU A 71 1.61 4.45 2.33
C GLU A 71 1.10 4.82 0.94
N ILE A 72 -0.16 5.28 0.86
CA ILE A 72 -0.76 5.83 -0.35
C ILE A 72 -0.99 7.32 -0.11
N PHE A 73 -0.35 8.16 -0.91
CA PHE A 73 -0.42 9.60 -0.73
C PHE A 73 -0.63 10.33 -2.06
N GLY A 74 -1.22 11.49 -1.99
CA GLY A 74 -1.52 12.33 -3.16
C GLY A 74 -2.38 13.52 -2.80
N PRO A 75 -2.67 14.40 -3.77
CA PRO A 75 -3.59 15.51 -3.61
C PRO A 75 -4.98 15.06 -3.19
N GLU A 76 -5.79 16.00 -2.78
CA GLU A 76 -7.22 15.77 -2.57
C GLU A 76 -7.89 15.31 -3.87
N SER A 77 -8.94 14.49 -3.75
CA SER A 77 -9.70 13.95 -4.89
C SER A 77 -8.87 13.19 -5.94
N SER A 78 -7.68 12.68 -5.57
CA SER A 78 -6.83 11.89 -6.47
C SER A 78 -7.20 10.41 -6.56
N GLY A 79 -8.17 9.92 -5.76
CA GLY A 79 -8.62 8.53 -5.76
C GLY A 79 -7.96 7.65 -4.69
N LYS A 80 -7.34 8.21 -3.65
CA LYS A 80 -6.70 7.45 -2.55
C LYS A 80 -7.66 6.47 -1.88
N THR A 81 -8.78 6.99 -1.38
CA THR A 81 -9.82 6.19 -0.70
C THR A 81 -10.44 5.18 -1.65
N THR A 82 -10.71 5.54 -2.90
CA THR A 82 -11.22 4.62 -3.93
C THR A 82 -10.27 3.44 -4.16
N LEU A 83 -8.96 3.69 -4.30
CA LEU A 83 -7.97 2.63 -4.46
C LEU A 83 -7.92 1.70 -3.23
N THR A 84 -8.01 2.24 -2.02
CA THR A 84 -8.00 1.41 -0.80
C THR A 84 -9.28 0.60 -0.63
N LEU A 85 -10.44 1.16 -0.99
CA LEU A 85 -11.70 0.42 -1.01
C LEU A 85 -11.67 -0.72 -2.04
N GLN A 86 -11.03 -0.50 -3.19
CA GLN A 86 -10.82 -1.56 -4.18
C GLN A 86 -9.93 -2.68 -3.61
N VAL A 87 -8.85 -2.36 -2.89
CA VAL A 87 -8.01 -3.36 -2.20
C VAL A 87 -8.82 -4.16 -1.17
N ILE A 88 -9.70 -3.49 -0.41
CA ILE A 88 -10.60 -4.15 0.54
C ILE A 88 -11.53 -5.12 -0.20
N ALA A 89 -12.14 -4.67 -1.30
CA ALA A 89 -13.02 -5.51 -2.11
C ALA A 89 -12.29 -6.76 -2.65
N GLU A 90 -11.07 -6.59 -3.16
CA GLU A 90 -10.25 -7.71 -3.64
C GLU A 90 -9.85 -8.67 -2.50
N CYS A 91 -9.54 -8.15 -1.30
CA CYS A 91 -9.30 -8.96 -0.11
C CYS A 91 -10.52 -9.80 0.27
N GLN A 92 -11.70 -9.18 0.35
CA GLN A 92 -12.95 -9.86 0.70
C GLN A 92 -13.40 -10.88 -0.37
N LYS A 93 -13.11 -10.66 -1.66
CA LYS A 93 -13.34 -11.64 -2.73
C LYS A 93 -12.55 -12.93 -2.51
N GLN A 94 -11.37 -12.83 -1.90
CA GLN A 94 -10.51 -13.97 -1.55
C GLN A 94 -10.86 -14.59 -0.18
N GLY A 95 -11.94 -14.14 0.47
CA GLY A 95 -12.36 -14.60 1.79
C GLY A 95 -11.58 -13.99 2.96
N GLY A 96 -10.80 -12.93 2.69
CA GLY A 96 -10.05 -12.20 3.72
C GLY A 96 -10.90 -11.23 4.51
N THR A 97 -10.46 -10.91 5.73
CA THR A 97 -11.11 -9.96 6.64
C THR A 97 -10.46 -8.59 6.50
N ALA A 98 -11.31 -7.56 6.36
CA ALA A 98 -10.89 -6.18 6.21
C ALA A 98 -11.39 -5.30 7.35
N ALA A 99 -10.56 -4.33 7.76
CA ALA A 99 -10.92 -3.29 8.70
C ALA A 99 -10.55 -1.91 8.16
N PHE A 100 -11.36 -0.92 8.51
CA PHE A 100 -11.19 0.47 8.11
C PHE A 100 -11.27 1.38 9.34
N ILE A 101 -10.23 2.16 9.58
CA ILE A 101 -10.21 3.19 10.60
C ILE A 101 -10.42 4.53 9.88
N ASP A 102 -11.62 5.07 10.04
CA ASP A 102 -12.07 6.31 9.43
C ASP A 102 -11.89 7.47 10.40
N ALA A 103 -10.68 8.04 10.40
CA ALA A 103 -10.37 9.20 11.24
C ALA A 103 -10.89 10.54 10.65
N GLU A 104 -11.29 10.55 9.38
CA GLU A 104 -11.91 11.72 8.74
C GLU A 104 -13.44 11.73 8.87
N HIS A 105 -14.04 10.61 9.34
CA HIS A 105 -15.51 10.41 9.43
C HIS A 105 -16.23 10.66 8.07
N ALA A 106 -15.59 10.26 6.98
CA ALA A 106 -16.00 10.58 5.62
C ALA A 106 -16.29 9.36 4.74
N LEU A 107 -16.24 8.14 5.30
CA LEU A 107 -16.54 6.92 4.54
C LEU A 107 -18.01 6.88 4.14
N ASP A 108 -18.26 6.85 2.84
CA ASP A 108 -19.61 6.62 2.28
C ASP A 108 -19.82 5.10 2.04
N PRO A 109 -20.71 4.45 2.82
CA PRO A 109 -21.00 3.03 2.67
C PRO A 109 -21.62 2.68 1.31
N ILE A 110 -22.46 3.57 0.75
CA ILE A 110 -23.11 3.37 -0.55
C ILE A 110 -22.05 3.36 -1.66
N TYR A 111 -21.10 4.28 -1.59
CA TYR A 111 -19.99 4.32 -2.54
C TYR A 111 -19.08 3.09 -2.40
N ALA A 112 -18.76 2.68 -1.18
CA ALA A 112 -17.95 1.51 -0.93
C ALA A 112 -18.61 0.21 -1.47
N GLU A 113 -19.94 0.06 -1.29
CA GLU A 113 -20.69 -1.06 -1.84
C GLU A 113 -20.65 -1.10 -3.37
N LYS A 114 -20.79 0.06 -4.03
CA LYS A 114 -20.69 0.18 -5.49
C LYS A 114 -19.31 -0.21 -6.04
N ILE A 115 -18.25 -0.01 -5.27
CA ILE A 115 -16.90 -0.46 -5.62
C ILE A 115 -16.74 -1.98 -5.44
N GLY A 116 -17.64 -2.63 -4.73
CA GLY A 116 -17.64 -4.06 -4.49
C GLY A 116 -17.24 -4.48 -3.08
N VAL A 117 -17.16 -3.53 -2.14
CA VAL A 117 -16.95 -3.83 -0.73
C VAL A 117 -18.20 -4.46 -0.13
N LYS A 118 -18.04 -5.61 0.52
CA LYS A 118 -19.09 -6.23 1.33
C LYS A 118 -19.18 -5.48 2.66
N ILE A 119 -20.10 -4.52 2.73
CA ILE A 119 -20.24 -3.60 3.88
C ILE A 119 -20.53 -4.36 5.18
N ASN A 120 -21.36 -5.39 5.12
CA ASN A 120 -21.72 -6.20 6.31
C ASN A 120 -20.52 -6.96 6.90
N ASP A 121 -19.47 -7.19 6.11
CA ASP A 121 -18.26 -7.90 6.51
C ASP A 121 -17.09 -6.94 6.79
N LEU A 122 -17.29 -5.61 6.63
CA LEU A 122 -16.27 -4.62 6.88
C LEU A 122 -16.29 -4.16 8.33
N LEU A 123 -15.17 -4.30 9.04
CA LEU A 123 -15.01 -3.76 10.38
C LEU A 123 -14.67 -2.26 10.28
N LEU A 124 -15.52 -1.41 10.84
CA LEU A 124 -15.35 0.05 10.82
C LEU A 124 -15.08 0.57 12.23
N SER A 125 -14.09 1.44 12.38
CA SER A 125 -13.82 2.21 13.59
C SER A 125 -13.70 3.68 13.26
N GLN A 126 -14.35 4.55 14.04
CA GLN A 126 -14.31 6.01 13.89
C GLN A 126 -13.81 6.62 15.21
N PRO A 127 -12.49 6.69 15.40
CA PRO A 127 -11.87 7.15 16.64
C PRO A 127 -11.88 8.67 16.76
N ASP A 128 -12.00 9.19 17.97
CA ASP A 128 -11.96 10.63 18.28
C ASP A 128 -10.54 11.19 18.34
N THR A 129 -9.52 10.35 18.60
CA THR A 129 -8.12 10.78 18.75
C THR A 129 -7.17 9.89 17.97
N GLY A 130 -6.00 10.44 17.61
CA GLY A 130 -4.94 9.68 16.95
C GLY A 130 -4.42 8.52 17.80
N GLU A 131 -4.34 8.68 19.13
CA GLU A 131 -3.96 7.62 20.06
C GLU A 131 -4.95 6.46 20.00
N GLN A 132 -6.26 6.75 20.07
CA GLN A 132 -7.31 5.73 19.98
C GLN A 132 -7.26 4.99 18.65
N ALA A 133 -7.12 5.70 17.53
CA ALA A 133 -6.98 5.10 16.21
C ALA A 133 -5.83 4.09 16.15
N LEU A 134 -4.66 4.48 16.66
CA LEU A 134 -3.45 3.66 16.60
C LEU A 134 -3.44 2.51 17.61
N GLU A 135 -4.14 2.66 18.75
CA GLU A 135 -4.37 1.56 19.69
C GLU A 135 -5.34 0.52 19.12
N VAL A 136 -6.44 0.94 18.50
CA VAL A 136 -7.36 0.05 17.77
C VAL A 136 -6.60 -0.71 16.68
N ALA A 137 -5.76 -0.02 15.90
CA ALA A 137 -4.91 -0.65 14.89
C ALA A 137 -3.97 -1.70 15.48
N ASP A 138 -3.30 -1.40 16.60
CA ASP A 138 -2.39 -2.33 17.30
C ASP A 138 -3.10 -3.59 17.78
N ILE A 139 -4.29 -3.43 18.37
CA ILE A 139 -5.12 -4.56 18.87
C ILE A 139 -5.58 -5.42 17.69
N MET A 140 -6.13 -4.81 16.62
CA MET A 140 -6.59 -5.53 15.44
C MET A 140 -5.47 -6.32 14.77
N VAL A 141 -4.30 -5.71 14.57
CA VAL A 141 -3.15 -6.38 13.97
C VAL A 141 -2.65 -7.54 14.85
N LYS A 142 -2.60 -7.36 16.18
CA LYS A 142 -2.17 -8.40 17.11
C LYS A 142 -3.12 -9.59 17.18
N SER A 143 -4.38 -9.39 16.89
CA SER A 143 -5.36 -10.49 16.87
C SER A 143 -5.03 -11.57 15.83
N GLY A 144 -4.34 -11.19 14.75
CA GLY A 144 -4.05 -12.07 13.61
C GLY A 144 -5.26 -12.41 12.75
N GLY A 145 -6.44 -11.85 13.06
CA GLY A 145 -7.70 -12.09 12.34
C GLY A 145 -7.98 -11.12 11.20
N ILE A 146 -7.06 -10.16 10.93
CA ILE A 146 -7.25 -9.13 9.92
C ILE A 146 -6.22 -9.30 8.80
N ASP A 147 -6.68 -9.39 7.55
CA ASP A 147 -5.82 -9.47 6.37
C ASP A 147 -5.43 -8.10 5.85
N VAL A 148 -6.33 -7.13 5.86
CA VAL A 148 -6.08 -5.74 5.48
C VAL A 148 -6.66 -4.77 6.49
N LEU A 149 -5.88 -3.78 6.88
CA LEU A 149 -6.28 -2.65 7.72
C LEU A 149 -5.96 -1.35 6.99
N VAL A 150 -6.96 -0.51 6.79
CA VAL A 150 -6.81 0.84 6.21
C VAL A 150 -6.98 1.88 7.31
N ILE A 151 -6.15 2.93 7.30
CA ILE A 151 -6.26 4.10 8.18
C ILE A 151 -6.37 5.34 7.28
N ASP A 152 -7.53 5.97 7.28
CA ASP A 152 -7.86 7.15 6.47
C ASP A 152 -8.23 8.33 7.38
N SER A 153 -7.44 9.36 7.48
CA SER A 153 -6.09 9.52 6.97
C SER A 153 -5.11 9.90 8.10
N VAL A 154 -3.81 9.77 7.84
CA VAL A 154 -2.76 10.21 8.79
C VAL A 154 -2.93 11.68 9.18
N ALA A 155 -3.40 12.53 8.24
CA ALA A 155 -3.61 13.96 8.50
C ALA A 155 -4.67 14.21 9.59
N ALA A 156 -5.64 13.31 9.72
CA ALA A 156 -6.73 13.38 10.71
C ALA A 156 -6.40 12.71 12.06
N LEU A 157 -5.24 12.07 12.20
CA LEU A 157 -4.79 11.51 13.47
C LEU A 157 -4.29 12.63 14.39
N VAL A 158 -5.24 13.34 14.99
CA VAL A 158 -4.95 14.45 15.92
C VAL A 158 -4.60 13.88 17.28
N PRO A 159 -3.45 14.26 17.89
CA PRO A 159 -3.11 13.88 19.26
C PRO A 159 -4.12 14.42 20.27
N ARG A 160 -4.44 13.63 21.30
CA ARG A 160 -5.38 14.03 22.36
C ARG A 160 -5.01 15.37 22.99
N ALA A 161 -3.73 15.59 23.28
CA ALA A 161 -3.25 16.83 23.86
C ALA A 161 -3.50 18.07 22.98
N GLU A 162 -3.59 17.88 21.67
CA GLU A 162 -3.95 18.95 20.72
C GLU A 162 -5.45 19.23 20.72
N ILE A 163 -6.28 18.19 20.91
CA ILE A 163 -7.75 18.33 21.02
C ILE A 163 -8.16 19.00 22.34
N GLU A 164 -7.48 18.65 23.45
CA GLU A 164 -7.75 19.17 24.78
C GLU A 164 -7.13 20.55 25.04
N GLY A 165 -6.20 21.01 24.17
CA GLY A 165 -5.55 22.31 24.25
C GLY A 165 -6.46 23.46 23.81
N GLU A 166 -6.04 24.70 24.11
CA GLU A 166 -6.75 25.90 23.70
C GLU A 166 -6.47 26.25 22.23
N MET A 167 -7.41 26.96 21.57
CA MET A 167 -7.19 27.44 20.20
C MET A 167 -6.02 28.43 20.18
N GLY A 168 -4.98 28.08 19.42
CA GLY A 168 -3.74 28.85 19.31
C GLY A 168 -2.54 28.25 20.02
N ASP A 169 -2.70 27.18 20.76
CA ASP A 169 -1.59 26.46 21.39
C ASP A 169 -0.66 25.84 20.33
N HIS A 170 0.63 25.93 20.62
CA HIS A 170 1.65 25.37 19.74
C HIS A 170 2.00 23.92 20.08
N HIS A 171 1.43 22.97 19.33
CA HIS A 171 1.68 21.53 19.50
C HIS A 171 2.70 20.97 18.49
N VAL A 172 3.87 21.60 18.40
CA VAL A 172 4.87 21.26 17.38
C VAL A 172 5.33 19.80 17.50
N GLY A 173 5.08 19.02 16.47
CA GLY A 173 5.63 17.68 16.27
C GLY A 173 4.95 16.58 17.10
N LEU A 174 3.85 16.82 17.80
CA LEU A 174 3.13 15.78 18.57
C LEU A 174 2.66 14.65 17.66
N GLN A 175 2.02 14.95 16.53
CA GLN A 175 1.58 13.96 15.56
C GLN A 175 2.76 13.10 15.04
N ALA A 176 3.91 13.72 14.73
CA ALA A 176 5.08 12.99 14.26
C ALA A 176 5.68 12.07 15.34
N ARG A 177 5.63 12.46 16.61
CA ARG A 177 6.03 11.61 17.76
C ARG A 177 5.08 10.44 17.93
N LEU A 178 3.77 10.69 17.89
CA LEU A 178 2.72 9.67 17.97
C LEU A 178 2.89 8.63 16.86
N MET A 179 3.03 9.05 15.61
CA MET A 179 3.27 8.17 14.47
C MET A 179 4.56 7.35 14.63
N SER A 180 5.64 7.98 15.08
CA SER A 180 6.92 7.29 15.30
C SER A 180 6.83 6.22 16.38
N GLN A 181 6.10 6.49 17.45
CA GLN A 181 5.88 5.55 18.55
C GLN A 181 4.99 4.38 18.11
N ALA A 182 3.88 4.67 17.46
CA ALA A 182 2.94 3.67 16.98
C ALA A 182 3.59 2.71 15.97
N LEU A 183 4.27 3.24 14.94
CA LEU A 183 4.90 2.41 13.92
C LEU A 183 5.99 1.50 14.49
N ARG A 184 6.78 1.96 15.49
CA ARG A 184 7.73 1.10 16.21
C ARG A 184 7.03 -0.07 16.92
N LYS A 185 5.87 0.19 17.53
CA LYS A 185 5.10 -0.81 18.28
C LYS A 185 4.42 -1.81 17.35
N ILE A 186 3.76 -1.33 16.29
CA ILE A 186 2.90 -2.13 15.42
C ILE A 186 3.70 -2.95 14.39
N THR A 187 4.84 -2.45 13.89
CA THR A 187 5.57 -3.09 12.77
C THR A 187 5.97 -4.54 13.05
N GLY A 188 6.38 -4.85 14.29
CA GLY A 188 6.71 -6.21 14.67
C GLY A 188 5.52 -7.17 14.63
N SER A 189 4.36 -6.69 15.03
CA SER A 189 3.09 -7.43 15.01
C SER A 189 2.57 -7.63 13.59
N ILE A 190 2.65 -6.61 12.74
CA ILE A 190 2.25 -6.65 11.32
C ILE A 190 2.93 -7.81 10.58
N LYS A 191 4.25 -7.99 10.78
CA LYS A 191 4.98 -9.10 10.16
C LYS A 191 4.52 -10.46 10.66
N LYS A 192 4.20 -10.59 11.96
CA LYS A 192 3.77 -11.85 12.57
C LYS A 192 2.35 -12.24 12.18
N SER A 193 1.44 -11.27 12.14
CA SER A 193 0.03 -11.46 11.78
C SER A 193 -0.19 -11.58 10.28
N ASN A 194 0.84 -11.25 9.45
CA ASN A 194 0.74 -11.18 8.00
C ASN A 194 -0.34 -10.20 7.49
N THR A 195 -0.69 -9.19 8.29
CA THR A 195 -1.66 -8.15 7.95
C THR A 195 -1.05 -7.11 7.00
N LEU A 196 -1.73 -6.75 5.93
CA LEU A 196 -1.42 -5.56 5.13
C LEU A 196 -1.99 -4.32 5.84
N VAL A 197 -1.14 -3.35 6.20
CA VAL A 197 -1.60 -2.08 6.80
C VAL A 197 -1.34 -0.94 5.82
N ILE A 198 -2.41 -0.26 5.43
CA ILE A 198 -2.38 0.87 4.49
C ILE A 198 -2.68 2.16 5.25
N PHE A 199 -1.75 3.10 5.17
CA PHE A 199 -1.96 4.48 5.62
C PHE A 199 -2.25 5.36 4.41
N ILE A 200 -3.40 6.01 4.41
CA ILE A 200 -3.71 7.09 3.47
C ILE A 200 -3.11 8.38 4.03
N ASN A 201 -2.46 9.17 3.17
CA ASN A 201 -1.81 10.41 3.59
C ASN A 201 -2.08 11.55 2.60
N GLN A 202 -2.06 12.76 3.12
CA GLN A 202 -2.22 13.99 2.35
C GLN A 202 -0.86 14.64 2.09
N ILE A 203 -0.76 15.37 0.98
CA ILE A 203 0.40 16.19 0.66
C ILE A 203 0.29 17.52 1.37
N ARG A 204 1.42 17.98 1.90
CA ARG A 204 1.62 19.32 2.46
C ARG A 204 2.79 19.97 1.76
N MET A 205 2.78 21.30 1.67
CA MET A 205 3.86 22.07 1.08
C MET A 205 4.79 22.60 2.17
N LYS A 206 6.08 22.34 2.04
CA LYS A 206 7.09 22.93 2.91
C LYS A 206 7.37 24.36 2.47
N ILE A 207 7.30 25.30 3.40
CA ILE A 207 7.63 26.71 3.17
C ILE A 207 9.16 26.84 3.09
N GLY A 208 9.67 27.68 2.18
CA GLY A 208 11.10 28.03 2.07
C GLY A 208 12.00 27.00 1.37
N VAL A 209 11.44 26.01 0.68
CA VAL A 209 12.24 25.08 -0.13
C VAL A 209 12.57 25.73 -1.48
N MET A 210 13.84 26.15 -1.66
CA MET A 210 14.31 26.76 -2.91
C MET A 210 14.74 25.71 -3.95
N PHE A 211 15.15 24.51 -3.54
CA PHE A 211 15.62 23.44 -4.43
C PHE A 211 14.97 22.10 -4.05
N GLY A 212 14.63 21.28 -5.07
CA GLY A 212 13.97 20.00 -4.91
C GLY A 212 12.44 20.14 -4.79
N SER A 213 11.75 19.03 -4.45
CA SER A 213 10.29 19.05 -4.28
C SER A 213 9.91 19.62 -2.92
N PRO A 214 9.05 20.65 -2.86
CA PRO A 214 8.51 21.18 -1.61
C PRO A 214 7.48 20.25 -0.99
N GLU A 215 6.98 19.25 -1.73
CA GLU A 215 5.94 18.34 -1.26
C GLU A 215 6.43 17.41 -0.16
N THR A 216 5.63 17.25 0.87
CA THR A 216 5.84 16.31 1.97
C THR A 216 4.51 15.73 2.40
N THR A 217 4.53 14.63 3.16
CA THR A 217 3.34 14.01 3.73
C THR A 217 3.18 14.38 5.20
N SER A 218 1.94 14.34 5.73
CA SER A 218 1.64 14.58 7.14
C SER A 218 2.22 13.48 8.05
N GLY A 219 2.29 13.71 9.37
CA GLY A 219 2.75 12.73 10.36
C GLY A 219 4.27 12.55 10.43
N GLY A 220 5.06 13.47 9.86
CA GLY A 220 6.52 13.47 9.91
C GLY A 220 7.17 12.46 8.96
N ASN A 221 8.36 11.97 9.34
CA ASN A 221 9.15 11.09 8.46
C ASN A 221 8.99 9.58 8.77
N ALA A 222 8.29 9.21 9.84
CA ALA A 222 8.24 7.83 10.30
C ALA A 222 7.69 6.88 9.22
N LEU A 223 6.56 7.21 8.59
CA LEU A 223 5.99 6.40 7.49
C LEU A 223 6.94 6.24 6.31
N LYS A 224 7.72 7.26 5.97
CA LYS A 224 8.71 7.17 4.88
C LYS A 224 9.75 6.09 5.13
N PHE A 225 10.10 5.82 6.39
CA PHE A 225 11.05 4.78 6.77
C PHE A 225 10.39 3.42 6.96
N TYR A 226 9.26 3.36 7.68
CA TYR A 226 8.59 2.11 8.04
C TYR A 226 7.85 1.47 6.88
N SER A 227 7.26 2.23 5.95
CA SER A 227 6.58 1.68 4.78
C SER A 227 7.54 0.87 3.88
N SER A 228 7.06 -0.29 3.44
CA SER A 228 7.73 -1.12 2.45
C SER A 228 7.42 -0.67 1.03
N VAL A 229 6.22 -0.16 0.81
CA VAL A 229 5.75 0.40 -0.46
C VAL A 229 5.18 1.80 -0.20
N ARG A 230 5.46 2.74 -1.11
CA ARG A 230 4.86 4.08 -1.11
C ARG A 230 4.35 4.38 -2.51
N LEU A 231 3.09 4.77 -2.60
CA LEU A 231 2.38 5.07 -3.83
C LEU A 231 2.01 6.55 -3.86
N ASP A 232 2.47 7.26 -4.89
CA ASP A 232 2.04 8.64 -5.21
C ASP A 232 0.93 8.55 -6.26
N ILE A 233 -0.31 8.89 -5.88
CA ILE A 233 -1.48 8.84 -6.73
C ILE A 233 -1.90 10.24 -7.17
N ARG A 234 -2.06 10.44 -8.48
CA ARG A 234 -2.39 11.73 -9.10
C ARG A 234 -3.49 11.57 -10.13
N ARG A 235 -4.46 12.48 -10.11
CA ARG A 235 -5.35 12.68 -11.24
C ARG A 235 -4.58 13.36 -12.37
N ILE A 236 -4.63 12.82 -13.58
CA ILE A 236 -3.92 13.31 -14.76
C ILE A 236 -4.87 13.77 -15.87
N GLY A 237 -6.13 13.34 -15.82
CA GLY A 237 -7.13 13.66 -16.83
C GLY A 237 -8.56 13.43 -16.33
N THR A 238 -9.49 13.61 -17.23
CA THR A 238 -10.93 13.41 -17.00
C THR A 238 -11.48 12.48 -18.06
N VAL A 239 -12.19 11.44 -17.64
CA VAL A 239 -12.94 10.54 -18.51
C VAL A 239 -14.31 11.12 -18.76
N LYS A 240 -14.72 11.25 -20.02
CA LYS A 240 -16.03 11.74 -20.42
C LYS A 240 -16.83 10.63 -21.10
N ASP A 241 -18.13 10.66 -20.87
CA ASP A 241 -19.13 9.87 -21.61
C ASP A 241 -20.09 10.86 -22.28
N GLY A 242 -19.91 11.11 -23.57
CA GLY A 242 -20.50 12.25 -24.25
C GLY A 242 -20.04 13.58 -23.65
N ASP A 243 -21.00 14.39 -23.17
CA ASP A 243 -20.73 15.69 -22.53
C ASP A 243 -20.56 15.58 -21.01
N GLU A 244 -20.87 14.45 -20.40
CA GLU A 244 -20.80 14.24 -18.96
C GLU A 244 -19.44 13.72 -18.51
N VAL A 245 -19.03 14.11 -17.31
CA VAL A 245 -17.80 13.62 -16.67
C VAL A 245 -18.11 12.28 -16.00
N ALA A 246 -17.61 11.19 -16.58
CA ALA A 246 -17.82 9.82 -16.10
C ALA A 246 -16.77 9.35 -15.09
N GLY A 247 -15.61 10.01 -15.04
CA GLY A 247 -14.53 9.58 -14.16
C GLY A 247 -13.23 10.38 -14.33
N ASN A 248 -12.17 9.87 -13.75
CA ASN A 248 -10.84 10.47 -13.80
C ASN A 248 -9.82 9.50 -14.36
N GLU A 249 -8.90 10.03 -15.17
CA GLU A 249 -7.64 9.33 -15.47
C GLU A 249 -6.68 9.53 -14.32
N THR A 250 -6.13 8.46 -13.83
CA THR A 250 -5.32 8.42 -12.62
C THR A 250 -3.98 7.75 -12.90
N ARG A 251 -2.91 8.38 -12.42
CA ARG A 251 -1.55 7.81 -12.44
C ARG A 251 -1.12 7.48 -11.02
N VAL A 252 -0.60 6.27 -10.83
CA VAL A 252 0.03 5.84 -9.57
C VAL A 252 1.50 5.53 -9.82
N LYS A 253 2.37 6.24 -9.11
CA LYS A 253 3.82 6.02 -9.16
C LYS A 253 4.30 5.29 -7.92
N VAL A 254 5.01 4.19 -8.10
CA VAL A 254 5.63 3.42 -7.01
C VAL A 254 6.95 4.11 -6.63
N VAL A 255 6.89 5.06 -5.70
CA VAL A 255 8.07 5.88 -5.33
C VAL A 255 9.02 5.18 -4.36
N LYS A 256 8.55 4.13 -3.69
CA LYS A 256 9.35 3.25 -2.84
C LYS A 256 8.81 1.83 -2.93
N ASN A 257 9.70 0.87 -3.08
CA ASN A 257 9.35 -0.56 -3.06
C ASN A 257 10.53 -1.35 -2.48
N LYS A 258 10.28 -2.10 -1.39
CA LYS A 258 11.27 -2.99 -0.75
C LYS A 258 11.11 -4.45 -1.18
N VAL A 259 10.10 -4.76 -1.99
CA VAL A 259 9.78 -6.15 -2.40
C VAL A 259 10.01 -6.38 -3.90
N SER A 260 10.19 -5.31 -4.68
CA SER A 260 10.48 -5.33 -6.12
C SER A 260 11.19 -4.01 -6.52
N PRO A 261 11.76 -3.87 -7.72
CA PRO A 261 12.34 -2.62 -8.18
C PRO A 261 11.30 -1.48 -8.18
N PRO A 262 11.63 -0.31 -7.56
CA PRO A 262 10.75 0.85 -7.49
C PRO A 262 10.71 1.66 -8.80
N PHE A 263 9.96 2.78 -8.77
CA PHE A 263 9.84 3.81 -9.81
C PHE A 263 9.05 3.41 -11.06
N ARG A 264 8.38 2.26 -11.04
CA ARG A 264 7.37 1.93 -12.03
C ARG A 264 6.11 2.75 -11.77
N GLN A 265 5.30 2.90 -12.81
CA GLN A 265 4.02 3.60 -12.72
C GLN A 265 2.95 2.82 -13.48
N ALA A 266 1.70 3.03 -13.09
CA ALA A 266 0.52 2.56 -13.79
C ALA A 266 -0.45 3.72 -14.00
N GLU A 267 -1.16 3.68 -15.10
CA GLU A 267 -2.24 4.62 -15.44
C GLU A 267 -3.51 3.83 -15.66
N PHE A 268 -4.58 4.27 -15.06
CA PHE A 268 -5.89 3.63 -15.18
C PHE A 268 -7.00 4.64 -14.94
N GLN A 269 -8.20 4.27 -15.33
CA GLN A 269 -9.38 5.09 -15.12
C GLN A 269 -10.09 4.70 -13.83
N ILE A 270 -10.50 5.72 -13.06
CA ILE A 270 -11.44 5.57 -11.95
C ILE A 270 -12.78 6.14 -12.41
N LEU A 271 -13.75 5.27 -12.62
CA LEU A 271 -15.11 5.65 -13.02
C LEU A 271 -15.96 5.94 -11.78
N TYR A 272 -16.76 7.00 -11.83
CA TYR A 272 -17.65 7.35 -10.74
C TYR A 272 -18.68 6.24 -10.51
N ASN A 273 -18.88 5.87 -9.24
CA ASN A 273 -19.75 4.79 -8.81
C ASN A 273 -19.41 3.37 -9.32
N LYS A 274 -18.25 3.18 -9.97
CA LYS A 274 -17.80 1.86 -10.46
C LYS A 274 -16.40 1.48 -9.97
N GLY A 275 -15.60 2.48 -9.53
CA GLY A 275 -14.22 2.28 -9.12
C GLY A 275 -13.26 2.14 -10.31
N ILE A 276 -12.24 1.30 -10.18
CA ILE A 276 -11.22 1.10 -11.22
C ILE A 276 -11.82 0.41 -12.44
N ASN A 277 -11.63 1.00 -13.64
CA ASN A 277 -12.05 0.42 -14.92
C ASN A 277 -11.11 -0.70 -15.35
N ARG A 278 -11.23 -1.86 -14.68
CA ARG A 278 -10.37 -3.01 -14.96
C ARG A 278 -10.53 -3.54 -16.38
N ALA A 279 -11.74 -3.50 -16.94
CA ALA A 279 -11.98 -3.98 -18.31
C ALA A 279 -11.24 -3.11 -19.33
N GLY A 280 -11.33 -1.78 -19.18
CA GLY A 280 -10.58 -0.86 -20.04
C GLY A 280 -9.08 -1.04 -19.92
N GLU A 281 -8.57 -1.22 -18.69
CA GLU A 281 -7.14 -1.46 -18.43
C GLU A 281 -6.63 -2.76 -19.09
N ILE A 282 -7.41 -3.85 -19.01
CA ILE A 282 -7.07 -5.12 -19.68
C ILE A 282 -6.96 -4.93 -21.19
N LEU A 283 -7.88 -4.17 -21.80
CA LEU A 283 -7.84 -3.86 -23.23
C LEU A 283 -6.62 -3.05 -23.60
N ASP A 284 -6.32 -2.00 -22.85
CA ASP A 284 -5.17 -1.12 -23.12
C ASP A 284 -3.86 -1.91 -23.02
N ILE A 285 -3.68 -2.72 -21.97
CA ILE A 285 -2.52 -3.60 -21.82
C ILE A 285 -2.48 -4.67 -22.91
N GLY A 286 -3.62 -5.22 -23.32
CA GLY A 286 -3.74 -6.18 -24.41
C GLY A 286 -3.29 -5.59 -25.74
N VAL A 287 -3.64 -4.34 -26.02
CA VAL A 287 -3.19 -3.61 -27.21
C VAL A 287 -1.69 -3.33 -27.16
N GLU A 288 -1.17 -2.84 -26.04
CA GLU A 288 0.27 -2.60 -25.87
C GLU A 288 1.09 -3.88 -26.03
N SER A 289 0.57 -4.99 -25.52
CA SER A 289 1.19 -6.32 -25.62
C SER A 289 0.99 -6.99 -26.97
N LYS A 290 0.27 -6.35 -27.91
CA LYS A 290 -0.07 -6.89 -29.25
C LYS A 290 -0.88 -8.20 -29.20
N ILE A 291 -1.61 -8.43 -28.13
CA ILE A 291 -2.56 -9.54 -27.96
C ILE A 291 -3.92 -9.15 -28.52
N VAL A 292 -4.29 -7.87 -28.36
CA VAL A 292 -5.50 -7.27 -28.90
C VAL A 292 -5.11 -6.29 -30.01
N GLU A 293 -5.75 -6.41 -31.17
CA GLU A 293 -5.57 -5.48 -32.29
C GLU A 293 -6.56 -4.32 -32.13
N LYS A 294 -6.09 -3.08 -32.38
CA LYS A 294 -6.94 -1.87 -32.34
C LYS A 294 -6.93 -1.19 -33.70
N ALA A 295 -8.09 -1.04 -34.30
CA ALA A 295 -8.29 -0.35 -35.58
C ALA A 295 -9.40 0.70 -35.42
N GLY A 296 -9.02 1.96 -35.16
CA GLY A 296 -9.97 3.03 -34.86
C GLY A 296 -10.75 2.75 -33.58
N ALA A 297 -12.09 2.66 -33.65
CA ALA A 297 -12.99 2.33 -32.53
C ALA A 297 -13.20 0.82 -32.33
N TRP A 298 -12.54 -0.03 -33.10
CA TRP A 298 -12.73 -1.47 -33.07
C TRP A 298 -11.52 -2.16 -32.43
N TYR A 299 -11.81 -3.15 -31.63
CA TYR A 299 -10.82 -4.08 -31.08
C TYR A 299 -11.03 -5.45 -31.73
N ALA A 300 -9.95 -6.20 -31.92
CA ALA A 300 -10.03 -7.58 -32.39
C ALA A 300 -9.15 -8.47 -31.50
N TYR A 301 -9.69 -9.62 -31.13
CA TYR A 301 -9.00 -10.64 -30.37
C TYR A 301 -9.31 -12.01 -30.99
N ASP A 302 -8.28 -12.81 -31.26
CA ASP A 302 -8.39 -14.16 -31.87
C ASP A 302 -9.26 -14.19 -33.12
N GLY A 303 -9.15 -13.15 -33.99
CA GLY A 303 -9.91 -13.01 -35.22
C GLY A 303 -11.35 -12.50 -35.07
N GLU A 304 -11.85 -12.35 -33.86
CA GLU A 304 -13.17 -11.78 -33.61
C GLU A 304 -13.09 -10.27 -33.41
N LYS A 305 -13.98 -9.52 -34.04
CA LYS A 305 -14.11 -8.07 -33.87
C LYS A 305 -15.07 -7.76 -32.74
N LEU A 306 -14.57 -7.02 -31.74
CA LEU A 306 -15.33 -6.54 -30.61
C LEU A 306 -15.59 -5.03 -30.81
N SER A 307 -16.83 -4.58 -30.67
CA SER A 307 -17.12 -3.14 -30.59
C SER A 307 -17.07 -2.65 -29.16
N LEU A 308 -16.76 -1.35 -28.95
CA LEU A 308 -16.79 -0.71 -27.63
C LEU A 308 -18.17 -0.83 -26.91
N ILE A 309 -19.23 -1.14 -27.65
CA ILE A 309 -20.60 -1.33 -27.10
C ILE A 309 -20.74 -2.70 -26.41
N HIS A 310 -19.81 -3.62 -26.65
CA HIS A 310 -19.84 -5.00 -26.10
C HIS A 310 -18.84 -5.20 -24.95
N ILE A 311 -18.15 -4.14 -24.55
CA ILE A 311 -17.13 -4.08 -23.49
C ILE A 311 -17.56 -3.09 -22.42
#